data_9f07ba7704256815a54524a11fb41c3b
#
_entry.id   9f07ba7704256815a54524a11fb41c3b
#
_cell.length_a   1.000
_cell.length_b   1.000
_cell.length_c   1.000
_cell.angle_alpha   90.00
_cell.angle_beta   90.00
_cell.angle_gamma   90.00
#
_symmetry.space_group_name_H-M   'P 1'
#
loop_
_entity.id
_entity.type
_entity.pdbx_description
1 polymer ?
#
loop_
_entity_poly.entity_id
_entity_poly.type
_entity_poly.pdbx_seq_one_letter_code
_entity_poly.pdbx_strand_id
1 'polypeptide(L)'
;MLLASRGLAVAFPDAFPVSPGHCLVIPRRHEPDYFKLSREEQEEVWEIVWELRELLEAEHDTTAFNVGINAGEAAGQIVPHAHVHVIPRYPGDDPDPRGGIRWVLPDTARYWED
;
A
#
# COMPACT_ATOMS: atom_id res chain seq x y z
N MET A 1 -2.75 16.82 3.99
CA MET A 1 -2.11 16.48 5.27
C MET A 1 -1.12 15.35 5.05
N LEU A 2 0.12 15.54 5.49
CA LEU A 2 1.11 14.48 5.42
C LEU A 2 1.14 13.70 6.73
N LEU A 3 1.19 12.38 6.64
CA LEU A 3 1.32 11.49 7.80
C LEU A 3 2.78 11.23 8.13
N ALA A 4 3.64 11.25 7.13
CA ALA A 4 5.07 11.07 7.27
C ALA A 4 5.77 11.75 6.11
N SER A 5 7.02 12.13 6.31
CA SER A 5 7.79 12.89 5.33
C SER A 5 9.28 12.60 5.46
N ARG A 6 9.92 12.40 4.33
CA ARG A 6 11.36 12.28 4.17
C ARG A 6 11.80 13.18 3.04
N GLY A 7 13.11 13.28 2.81
CA GLY A 7 13.65 14.11 1.72
C GLY A 7 13.16 13.69 0.35
N LEU A 8 12.95 12.39 0.11
CA LEU A 8 12.60 11.86 -1.21
C LEU A 8 11.19 11.26 -1.28
N ALA A 9 10.48 11.10 -0.17
CA ALA A 9 9.18 10.44 -0.15
C ALA A 9 8.26 11.03 0.91
N VAL A 10 6.96 10.90 0.70
CA VAL A 10 5.92 11.37 1.63
C VAL A 10 4.79 10.35 1.69
N ALA A 11 3.99 10.43 2.76
CA ALA A 11 2.79 9.61 2.91
C ALA A 11 1.60 10.48 3.32
N PHE A 12 0.42 10.08 2.83
CA PHE A 12 -0.83 10.78 3.12
C PHE A 12 -2.00 9.79 3.05
N PRO A 13 -3.15 10.11 3.65
CA PRO A 13 -4.33 9.26 3.55
C PRO A 13 -4.81 9.15 2.10
N ASP A 14 -5.23 7.95 1.69
CA ASP A 14 -5.89 7.79 0.40
C ASP A 14 -7.23 8.54 0.43
N ALA A 15 -7.53 9.29 -0.64
CA ALA A 15 -8.79 10.03 -0.74
C ALA A 15 -10.00 9.11 -0.84
N PHE A 16 -9.79 7.87 -1.27
CA PHE A 16 -10.85 6.86 -1.42
C PHE A 16 -10.45 5.59 -0.66
N PRO A 17 -10.38 5.67 0.67
CA PRO A 17 -9.85 4.55 1.46
C PRO A 17 -10.71 3.30 1.35
N VAL A 18 -10.08 2.15 1.15
CA VAL A 18 -10.79 0.87 1.13
C VAL A 18 -11.04 0.35 2.55
N SER A 19 -10.30 0.86 3.52
CA SER A 19 -10.49 0.57 4.94
C SER A 19 -10.06 1.79 5.76
N PRO A 20 -10.51 1.90 7.02
CA PRO A 20 -10.05 2.99 7.89
C PRO A 20 -8.53 2.98 8.01
N GLY A 21 -7.90 4.11 7.70
CA GLY A 21 -6.44 4.25 7.78
C GLY A 21 -5.67 3.92 6.53
N HIS A 22 -6.33 3.57 5.42
CA HIS A 22 -5.66 3.32 4.14
C HIS A 22 -4.84 4.53 3.71
N CYS A 23 -3.55 4.33 3.48
CA CYS A 23 -2.59 5.38 3.15
C CYS A 23 -1.83 5.05 1.88
N LEU A 24 -1.27 6.11 1.29
CA LEU A 24 -0.37 6.01 0.14
C LEU A 24 1.00 6.55 0.52
N VAL A 25 2.04 5.91 0.02
CA VAL A 25 3.42 6.41 0.11
C VAL A 25 3.91 6.66 -1.31
N ILE A 26 4.41 7.86 -1.56
CA ILE A 26 4.88 8.23 -2.90
C ILE A 26 6.28 8.84 -2.83
N PRO A 27 7.07 8.71 -3.91
CA PRO A 27 8.26 9.55 -4.07
C PRO A 27 7.82 10.99 -4.33
N ARG A 28 8.65 11.96 -3.95
CA ARG A 28 8.36 13.36 -4.27
C ARG A 28 8.53 13.64 -5.76
N ARG A 29 9.51 12.97 -6.38
CA ARG A 29 9.76 13.10 -7.82
C ARG A 29 8.62 12.45 -8.59
N HIS A 30 8.20 13.09 -9.67
CA HIS A 30 7.18 12.51 -10.55
C HIS A 30 7.81 11.38 -11.38
N GLU A 31 7.42 10.15 -11.08
CA GLU A 31 7.82 8.95 -11.79
C GLU A 31 6.66 7.97 -11.78
N PRO A 32 6.08 7.64 -12.94
CA PRO A 32 4.98 6.66 -13.00
C PRO A 32 5.40 5.24 -12.64
N ASP A 33 6.64 4.86 -12.99
CA ASP A 33 7.11 3.49 -12.82
C ASP A 33 7.92 3.32 -11.54
N TYR A 34 7.37 2.57 -10.59
CA TYR A 34 8.06 2.30 -9.32
C TYR A 34 9.48 1.74 -9.54
N PHE A 35 9.65 0.88 -10.54
CA PHE A 35 10.94 0.24 -10.79
C PHE A 35 12.00 1.17 -11.39
N LYS A 36 11.61 2.38 -11.78
CA LYS A 36 12.53 3.43 -12.23
C LYS A 36 12.95 4.37 -11.11
N LEU A 37 12.43 4.20 -9.91
CA LEU A 37 12.88 4.95 -8.75
C LEU A 37 14.32 4.58 -8.42
N SER A 38 15.09 5.54 -7.90
CA SER A 38 16.44 5.26 -7.41
C SER A 38 16.36 4.34 -6.19
N ARG A 39 17.49 3.70 -5.88
CA ARG A 39 17.57 2.88 -4.66
C ARG A 39 17.24 3.72 -3.43
N GLU A 40 17.77 4.95 -3.37
CA GLU A 40 17.52 5.85 -2.24
C GLU A 40 16.06 6.20 -2.10
N GLU A 41 15.38 6.47 -3.22
CA GLU A 41 13.93 6.73 -3.21
C GLU A 41 13.17 5.51 -2.68
N GLN A 42 13.50 4.32 -3.15
CA GLN A 42 12.86 3.09 -2.71
C GLN A 42 13.11 2.85 -1.22
N GLU A 43 14.32 3.06 -0.74
CA GLU A 43 14.64 2.93 0.67
C GLU A 43 13.79 3.86 1.54
N GLU A 44 13.66 5.13 1.15
CA GLU A 44 12.85 6.08 1.92
C GLU A 44 11.36 5.74 1.89
N VAL A 45 10.86 5.25 0.76
CA VAL A 45 9.49 4.78 0.66
C VAL A 45 9.23 3.68 1.69
N TRP A 46 10.11 2.69 1.77
CA TRP A 46 9.93 1.56 2.69
C TRP A 46 10.16 1.94 4.15
N GLU A 47 11.05 2.90 4.44
CA GLU A 47 11.18 3.46 5.79
C GLU A 47 9.87 4.09 6.24
N ILE A 48 9.21 4.81 5.33
CA ILE A 48 7.90 5.43 5.62
C ILE A 48 6.82 4.35 5.83
N VAL A 49 6.81 3.29 5.02
CA VAL A 49 5.88 2.16 5.21
C VAL A 49 6.03 1.60 6.63
N TRP A 50 7.25 1.40 7.08
CA TRP A 50 7.54 0.91 8.42
C TRP A 50 7.01 1.87 9.49
N GLU A 51 7.24 3.17 9.31
CA GLU A 51 6.75 4.20 10.23
C GLU A 51 5.22 4.25 10.26
N LEU A 52 4.57 4.15 9.09
CA LEU A 52 3.12 4.12 9.01
C LEU A 52 2.52 2.92 9.72
N ARG A 53 3.16 1.77 9.62
CA ARG A 53 2.70 0.58 10.33
C ARG A 53 2.57 0.85 11.82
N GLU A 54 3.60 1.43 12.43
CA GLU A 54 3.59 1.75 13.85
C GLU A 54 2.48 2.75 14.18
N LEU A 55 2.36 3.81 13.37
CA LEU A 55 1.35 4.84 13.57
C LEU A 55 -0.06 4.26 13.47
N LEU A 56 -0.32 3.47 12.43
CA LEU A 56 -1.64 2.92 12.18
C LEU A 56 -2.04 1.85 13.18
N GLU A 57 -1.08 1.05 13.67
CA GLU A 57 -1.33 0.09 14.74
C GLU A 57 -1.84 0.81 15.99
N ALA A 58 -1.21 1.93 16.33
CA ALA A 58 -1.60 2.70 17.51
C ALA A 58 -2.97 3.38 17.35
N GLU A 59 -3.25 3.93 16.16
CA GLU A 59 -4.48 4.70 15.93
C GLU A 59 -5.70 3.84 15.64
N HIS A 60 -5.52 2.69 14.99
CA HIS A 60 -6.61 1.88 14.47
C HIS A 60 -6.74 0.49 15.11
N ASP A 61 -5.93 0.21 16.11
CA ASP A 61 -5.98 -1.04 16.87
C ASP A 61 -5.98 -2.28 15.97
N THR A 62 -5.05 -2.33 15.03
CA THR A 62 -4.86 -3.50 14.16
C THR A 62 -3.38 -3.76 13.95
N THR A 63 -3.03 -5.03 13.72
CA THR A 63 -1.67 -5.44 13.40
C THR A 63 -1.60 -6.10 12.02
N ALA A 64 -2.71 -6.11 11.28
CA ALA A 64 -2.79 -6.76 9.98
C ALA A 64 -2.83 -5.72 8.87
N PHE A 65 -2.06 -5.94 7.82
CA PHE A 65 -1.95 -4.99 6.70
C PHE A 65 -1.79 -5.73 5.38
N ASN A 66 -2.36 -5.15 4.33
CA ASN A 66 -1.93 -5.45 2.97
C ASN A 66 -1.09 -4.27 2.48
N VAL A 67 0.08 -4.56 1.95
CA VAL A 67 0.98 -3.54 1.42
C VAL A 67 1.32 -3.94 -0.01
N GLY A 68 1.17 -3.03 -0.94
CA GLY A 68 1.41 -3.39 -2.33
C GLY A 68 1.48 -2.22 -3.28
N ILE A 69 1.94 -2.53 -4.49
CA ILE A 69 2.16 -1.59 -5.58
C ILE A 69 1.47 -2.13 -6.83
N ASN A 70 0.76 -1.25 -7.53
CA ASN A 70 0.29 -1.56 -8.88
C ASN A 70 1.29 -0.93 -9.85
N ALA A 71 2.17 -1.75 -10.40
CA ALA A 71 3.22 -1.28 -11.29
C ALA A 71 2.85 -1.58 -12.74
N GLY A 72 2.40 -0.57 -13.47
CA GLY A 72 2.02 -0.64 -14.85
C GLY A 72 0.52 -0.83 -15.07
N GLU A 73 0.08 -0.51 -16.27
CA GLU A 73 -1.34 -0.51 -16.63
C GLU A 73 -1.96 -1.90 -16.49
N ALA A 74 -1.26 -2.94 -16.95
CA ALA A 74 -1.75 -4.32 -16.85
C ALA A 74 -1.92 -4.80 -15.41
N ALA A 75 -1.25 -4.15 -14.47
CA ALA A 75 -1.39 -4.45 -13.04
C ALA A 75 -2.42 -3.56 -12.36
N GLY A 76 -3.12 -2.71 -13.11
CA GLY A 76 -4.18 -1.88 -12.58
C GLY A 76 -3.77 -0.48 -12.13
N GLN A 77 -2.58 -0.03 -12.49
CA GLN A 77 -2.15 1.32 -12.15
C GLN A 77 -2.97 2.34 -12.92
N ILE A 78 -3.69 3.21 -12.20
CA ILE A 78 -4.51 4.27 -12.79
C ILE A 78 -3.79 5.62 -12.71
N VAL A 79 -3.26 5.95 -11.54
CA VAL A 79 -2.57 7.23 -11.32
C VAL A 79 -1.13 7.11 -11.82
N PRO A 80 -0.70 7.99 -12.75
CA PRO A 80 0.65 7.91 -13.34
C PRO A 80 1.73 8.53 -12.44
N HIS A 81 1.78 8.11 -11.20
CA HIS A 81 2.78 8.46 -10.21
C HIS A 81 2.94 7.24 -9.32
N ALA A 82 4.14 6.70 -9.22
CA ALA A 82 4.38 5.49 -8.43
C ALA A 82 3.90 5.67 -6.99
N HIS A 83 3.20 4.68 -6.47
CA HIS A 83 2.69 4.73 -5.10
C HIS A 83 2.56 3.34 -4.49
N VAL A 84 2.76 3.30 -3.18
CA VAL A 84 2.60 2.08 -2.39
C VAL A 84 1.35 2.24 -1.54
N HIS A 85 0.46 1.26 -1.63
CA HIS A 85 -0.72 1.20 -0.75
C HIS A 85 -0.33 0.57 0.58
N VAL A 86 -0.75 1.18 1.68
CA VAL A 86 -0.68 0.60 3.01
C VAL A 86 -2.10 0.51 3.52
N ILE A 87 -2.62 -0.70 3.60
CA ILE A 87 -4.04 -0.95 3.88
C ILE A 87 -4.17 -1.71 5.19
N PRO A 88 -4.62 -1.05 6.27
CA PRO A 88 -4.94 -1.75 7.51
C PRO A 88 -6.08 -2.75 7.29
N ARG A 89 -5.97 -3.92 7.88
CA ARG A 89 -7.01 -4.95 7.78
C ARG A 89 -7.57 -5.23 9.17
N TYR A 90 -8.86 -5.52 9.21
CA TYR A 90 -9.60 -5.71 10.47
C TYR A 90 -10.34 -7.03 10.46
N PRO A 91 -10.46 -7.71 11.62
CA PRO A 91 -11.26 -8.92 11.69
C PRO A 91 -12.69 -8.66 11.18
N GLY A 92 -13.14 -9.47 10.24
CA GLY A 92 -14.49 -9.35 9.70
C GLY A 92 -14.68 -8.32 8.60
N ASP A 93 -13.63 -7.62 8.17
CA ASP A 93 -13.75 -6.65 7.07
C ASP A 93 -14.02 -7.32 5.72
N ASP A 94 -13.71 -8.60 5.62
CA ASP A 94 -14.05 -9.46 4.48
C ASP A 94 -14.43 -10.84 5.05
N PRO A 95 -15.44 -11.52 4.48
CA PRO A 95 -15.85 -12.85 4.98
C PRO A 95 -14.75 -13.91 4.93
N ASP A 96 -13.88 -13.85 3.92
CA ASP A 96 -12.76 -14.79 3.78
C ASP A 96 -11.54 -14.07 3.20
N PRO A 97 -10.67 -13.52 4.06
CA PRO A 97 -9.52 -12.74 3.58
C PRO A 97 -8.31 -13.59 3.15
N ARG A 98 -8.44 -14.93 3.21
CA ARG A 98 -7.32 -15.80 2.87
C ARG A 98 -6.82 -15.50 1.46
N GLY A 99 -5.50 -15.50 1.31
CA GLY A 99 -4.85 -15.23 0.04
C GLY A 99 -4.49 -13.77 -0.19
N GLY A 100 -5.19 -12.82 0.44
CA GLY A 100 -4.85 -11.39 0.40
C GLY A 100 -4.49 -10.89 -0.99
N ILE A 101 -3.21 -10.59 -1.22
CA ILE A 101 -2.69 -10.08 -2.49
C ILE A 101 -3.05 -10.97 -3.69
N ARG A 102 -3.27 -12.27 -3.49
CA ARG A 102 -3.63 -13.18 -4.57
C ARG A 102 -4.97 -12.85 -5.23
N TRP A 103 -5.81 -12.08 -4.54
CA TRP A 103 -7.12 -11.68 -5.06
C TRP A 103 -7.05 -10.68 -6.21
N VAL A 104 -5.83 -10.25 -6.60
CA VAL A 104 -5.64 -9.48 -7.83
C VAL A 104 -6.10 -10.27 -9.07
N LEU A 105 -6.10 -11.62 -8.97
CA LEU A 105 -6.67 -12.50 -10.00
C LEU A 105 -7.61 -13.49 -9.30
N PRO A 106 -8.91 -13.13 -9.17
CA PRO A 106 -9.84 -13.90 -8.35
C PRO A 106 -9.98 -15.37 -8.74
N ASP A 107 -9.94 -15.68 -10.03
CA ASP A 107 -10.16 -17.05 -10.51
C ASP A 107 -9.09 -18.04 -10.04
N THR A 108 -7.90 -17.55 -9.74
CA THR A 108 -6.78 -18.39 -9.31
C THR A 108 -6.31 -18.08 -7.89
N ALA A 109 -7.04 -17.22 -7.18
CA ALA A 109 -6.66 -16.82 -5.83
C ALA A 109 -6.69 -17.98 -4.83
N ARG A 110 -7.68 -18.85 -4.92
CA ARG A 110 -8.00 -19.89 -3.93
C ARG A 110 -7.23 -21.17 -4.18
N TYR A 111 -5.94 -21.22 -3.87
CA TYR A 111 -5.15 -22.45 -4.05
C TYR A 111 -5.37 -23.46 -2.91
N TRP A 112 -6.00 -23.06 -1.82
CA TRP A 112 -6.26 -23.92 -0.65
C TRP A 112 -7.58 -24.70 -0.76
N GLU A 113 -8.35 -24.47 -1.79
CA GLU A 113 -9.57 -25.20 -2.07
C GLU A 113 -9.29 -26.37 -3.03
N ASP A 114 -9.94 -27.47 -2.79
CA ASP A 114 -9.86 -28.66 -3.66
C ASP A 114 -10.69 -28.50 -4.94
#